data_6e410d5ec54b9cdeb56614fbdbfdb7b5
#
_entry.id   6e410d5ec54b9cdeb56614fbdbfdb7b5
#
_cell.length_a   1.000
_cell.length_b   1.000
_cell.length_c   1.000
_cell.angle_alpha   90.00
_cell.angle_beta   90.00
_cell.angle_gamma   90.00
#
_symmetry.space_group_name_H-M   'P 1'
#
loop_
_entity.id
_entity.type
_entity.pdbx_description
1 polymer ?
#
loop_
_entity_poly.entity_id
_entity_poly.type
_entity_poly.pdbx_seq_one_letter_code
_entity_poly.pdbx_strand_id
1 'polypeptide(L)' 'MIHTDMVHTLTSLPATDLNFVSCLKGATDLQIEMALEVMRNRDGKDESRVSACERELKRRNK' A
#
# COMPACT_ATOMS: atom_id res chain seq x y z
N MET A 1 7.83 -7.44 -14.26
CA MET A 1 6.46 -7.15 -14.40
C MET A 1 5.68 -7.34 -13.13
N ILE A 2 6.09 -8.24 -12.34
CA ILE A 2 5.36 -8.54 -11.15
C ILE A 2 5.43 -7.48 -10.10
N HIS A 3 6.54 -6.77 -10.03
CA HIS A 3 6.71 -5.73 -9.02
C HIS A 3 5.71 -4.61 -9.18
N THR A 4 5.39 -4.31 -10.43
CA THR A 4 4.43 -3.26 -10.71
C THR A 4 3.06 -3.63 -10.19
N ASP A 5 2.75 -4.92 -10.20
CA ASP A 5 1.45 -5.37 -9.75
C ASP A 5 1.23 -5.14 -8.27
N MET A 6 2.28 -5.29 -7.46
CA MET A 6 2.14 -5.03 -6.02
C MET A 6 1.77 -3.58 -5.75
N VAL A 7 2.52 -2.66 -6.36
CA VAL A 7 2.23 -1.25 -6.16
C VAL A 7 0.86 -0.92 -6.72
N HIS A 8 0.53 -1.46 -7.89
CA HIS A 8 -0.78 -1.21 -8.49
C HIS A 8 -1.90 -1.70 -7.57
N THR A 9 -1.75 -2.90 -7.03
CA THR A 9 -2.76 -3.46 -6.13
C THR A 9 -2.92 -2.58 -4.90
N LEU A 10 -1.80 -2.15 -4.32
CA LEU A 10 -1.86 -1.35 -3.11
C LEU A 10 -2.42 0.05 -3.36
N THR A 11 -2.44 0.49 -4.60
CA THR A 11 -2.96 1.81 -4.92
C THR A 11 -4.34 1.77 -5.58
N SER A 12 -4.87 0.58 -5.83
CA SER A 12 -6.13 0.45 -6.56
C SER A 12 -7.24 -0.21 -5.78
N LEU A 13 -6.92 -1.22 -5.00
CA LEU A 13 -7.94 -1.98 -4.27
C LEU A 13 -8.34 -1.27 -2.99
N PRO A 14 -9.59 -1.45 -2.55
CA PRO A 14 -10.01 -0.89 -1.26
C PRO A 14 -9.19 -1.51 -0.12
N ALA A 15 -8.96 -0.72 0.91
CA ALA A 15 -8.18 -1.18 2.05
C ALA A 15 -8.83 -2.35 2.78
N THR A 16 -10.13 -2.53 2.60
CA THR A 16 -10.85 -3.63 3.24
C THR A 16 -10.83 -4.90 2.39
N ASP A 17 -10.33 -4.83 1.17
CA ASP A 17 -10.28 -5.99 0.29
C ASP A 17 -9.22 -6.96 0.79
N LEU A 18 -9.56 -8.24 0.81
CA LEU A 18 -8.63 -9.26 1.29
C LEU A 18 -7.37 -9.32 0.43
N ASN A 19 -7.52 -9.07 -0.86
CA ASN A 19 -6.34 -9.07 -1.72
C ASN A 19 -5.41 -7.91 -1.39
N PHE A 20 -5.98 -6.77 -1.02
CA PHE A 20 -5.17 -5.65 -0.57
C PHE A 20 -4.39 -6.02 0.69
N VAL A 21 -5.08 -6.60 1.65
CA VAL A 21 -4.45 -6.97 2.92
C VAL A 21 -3.34 -7.98 2.70
N SER A 22 -3.60 -8.97 1.87
CA SER A 22 -2.60 -9.98 1.55
C SER A 22 -1.37 -9.38 0.89
N CYS A 23 -1.59 -8.52 -0.08
CA CYS A 23 -0.48 -7.87 -0.77
C CYS A 23 0.31 -6.99 0.17
N LEU A 24 -0.37 -6.28 1.05
CA LEU A 24 0.31 -5.42 1.99
C LEU A 24 1.22 -6.20 2.91
N LYS A 25 0.77 -7.35 3.36
CA LYS A 25 1.59 -8.18 4.24
C LYS A 25 2.80 -8.76 3.52
N GLY A 26 2.66 -9.05 2.24
CA GLY A 26 3.74 -9.63 1.47
C GLY A 26 4.64 -8.64 0.79
N ALA A 27 4.29 -7.37 0.77
CA ALA A 27 5.07 -6.36 0.08
C ALA A 27 6.31 -5.99 0.89
N THR A 28 7.37 -5.62 0.19
CA THR A 28 8.56 -5.11 0.86
C THR A 28 8.31 -3.68 1.31
N ASP A 29 9.17 -3.22 2.22
CA ASP A 29 9.07 -1.84 2.70
C ASP A 29 9.16 -0.86 1.53
N LEU A 30 10.06 -1.13 0.59
CA LEU A 30 10.21 -0.27 -0.56
C LEU A 30 8.93 -0.23 -1.40
N GLN A 31 8.31 -1.38 -1.60
CA GLN A 31 7.07 -1.43 -2.38
C GLN A 31 5.96 -0.64 -1.70
N ILE A 32 5.88 -0.75 -0.38
CA ILE A 32 4.88 0.00 0.36
C ILE A 32 5.16 1.49 0.26
N GLU A 33 6.43 1.89 0.37
CA GLU A 33 6.76 3.30 0.25
C GLU A 33 6.48 3.84 -1.13
N MET A 34 6.73 3.04 -2.16
CA MET A 34 6.41 3.46 -3.51
C MET A 34 4.91 3.66 -3.68
N ALA A 35 4.12 2.75 -3.12
CA ALA A 35 2.68 2.90 -3.18
C ALA A 35 2.22 4.15 -2.45
N LEU A 36 2.82 4.41 -1.28
CA LEU A 36 2.48 5.61 -0.53
C LEU A 36 2.77 6.87 -1.33
N GLU A 37 3.92 6.88 -2.01
CA GLU A 37 4.27 8.06 -2.79
C GLU A 37 3.28 8.28 -3.92
N VAL A 38 2.88 7.22 -4.60
CA VAL A 38 1.89 7.34 -5.66
C VAL A 38 0.59 7.91 -5.12
N MET A 39 0.16 7.40 -3.97
CA MET A 39 -1.11 7.82 -3.42
C MET A 39 -1.06 9.25 -2.90
N ARG A 40 0.07 9.66 -2.34
CA ARG A 40 0.21 11.02 -1.85
C ARG A 40 0.24 12.06 -2.97
N ASN A 41 0.65 11.63 -4.16
CA ASN A 41 0.67 12.51 -5.31
C ASN A 41 -0.67 12.61 -6.01
N ARG A 42 -1.64 11.82 -5.58
CA ARG A 42 -2.99 11.93 -6.11
C ARG A 42 -3.81 12.84 -5.22
N ASP A 43 -4.96 13.21 -5.72
CA ASP A 43 -5.84 14.08 -4.97
C ASP A 43 -6.67 13.29 -3.99
N GLY A 44 -6.07 12.96 -2.91
CA GLY A 44 -6.73 12.67 -1.68
C GLY A 44 -7.88 11.69 -1.63
N LYS A 45 -7.85 10.65 -2.39
CA LYS A 45 -8.91 9.67 -2.28
C LYS A 45 -8.44 8.36 -1.73
N ASP A 46 -7.22 8.37 -1.21
CA ASP A 46 -6.58 7.12 -0.82
C ASP A 46 -6.33 7.06 0.68
N GLU A 47 -7.10 7.79 1.48
CA GLU A 47 -6.82 7.89 2.91
C GLU A 47 -6.76 6.55 3.60
N SER A 48 -7.72 5.68 3.32
CA SER A 48 -7.75 4.38 3.97
C SER A 48 -6.54 3.54 3.60
N ARG A 49 -6.17 3.57 2.32
CA ARG A 49 -5.01 2.82 1.87
C ARG A 49 -3.72 3.40 2.43
N VAL A 50 -3.61 4.71 2.45
CA VAL A 50 -2.43 5.35 3.02
C VAL A 50 -2.30 4.99 4.50
N SER A 51 -3.38 5.07 5.25
CA SER A 51 -3.36 4.71 6.66
C SER A 51 -2.93 3.28 6.86
N ALA A 52 -3.47 2.36 6.05
CA ALA A 52 -3.13 0.95 6.17
C ALA A 52 -1.65 0.71 5.89
N CYS A 53 -1.13 1.36 4.86
CA CYS A 53 0.29 1.20 4.51
C CYS A 53 1.19 1.77 5.60
N GLU A 54 0.84 2.94 6.11
CA GLU A 54 1.65 3.54 7.18
C GLU A 54 1.62 2.70 8.44
N ARG A 55 0.46 2.15 8.75
CA ARG A 55 0.34 1.30 9.92
C ARG A 55 1.19 0.04 9.78
N GLU A 56 1.23 -0.53 8.59
CA GLU A 56 2.02 -1.72 8.36
C GLU A 56 3.51 -1.41 8.50
N LEU A 57 3.97 -0.30 7.94
CA LEU A 57 5.38 0.07 8.09
C LEU A 57 5.74 0.30 9.55
N LYS A 58 4.86 0.96 10.28
CA LYS A 58 5.11 1.22 11.68
C LYS A 58 5.19 -0.08 12.47
N ARG A 59 4.33 -1.03 12.15
CA ARG A 59 4.34 -2.32 12.81
C ARG A 59 5.66 -3.04 12.59
N ARG A 60 6.21 -2.91 11.39
CA ARG A 60 7.47 -3.57 11.05
C ARG A 60 8.68 -2.93 11.70
N ASN A 61 8.58 -1.65 11.97
CA ASN A 61 9.73 -0.89 12.48
C ASN A 61 9.80 -0.82 13.98
N LYS A 62 9.07 -1.65 14.66
CA LYS A 62 9.11 -1.63 16.11
C LYS A 62 10.40 -2.14 16.70
#